data_e968c2d877500498b26d57e332c59304
#
_entry.id   e968c2d877500498b26d57e332c59304
#
_cell.length_a   1.000
_cell.length_b   1.000
_cell.length_c   1.000
_cell.angle_alpha   90.00
_cell.angle_beta   90.00
_cell.angle_gamma   90.00
#
_symmetry.space_group_name_H-M   'P 1'
#
loop_
_entity.id
_entity.type
_entity.pdbx_description
1 polymer ?
#
loop_
_entity_poly.entity_id
_entity_poly.type
_entity_poly.pdbx_seq_one_letter_code
_entity_poly.pdbx_strand_id
1 'polypeptide(L)'
;MNVKQFESQFTMKNYALLILFVLGAVAFGQAQDDASRNYKKATRALGAYNLDPNANSAKLDEAVEMINSSLTAPEIAADPASWNTKGSIMLEVANRDYLNKLKNPGAKPAVPDAAYQGFAAFKKGLELATKKYHRTDAYNGISSLLGLLNNEAITEYQQQKNAEAFVSFSNVIEAHNILVDAGEKSPLEDAQVKDAMFSAALTGMLADKKAESLVFLNKLVDAKYENPYVYDLLYNAFIDSDKEKAVSYLEKGRSLYPDEISLLFTEINHYLREGRMDELVGKLKMAIEKEPENKSLYLTLGNVYDNLFQKALEGKDQAAADKHFEEALKYYQQALSKDENYTDAIYSIGALYYNKAAVYTQELSVLADDYSKEGLKKYDALKEKVNGEFDKALPYFQKAEKVDPNDLNTLIALKEIYARKNDLELSNEFKNRIERAQSDDKNPTSYFK
;
A
#
# COMPACT_ATOMS: atom_id res chain seq x y z
N MET A 1 28.10 15.06 73.54
CA MET A 1 27.91 13.86 72.70
C MET A 1 29.21 13.07 72.75
N ASN A 2 29.17 11.83 73.32
CA ASN A 2 30.35 11.07 73.82
C ASN A 2 31.12 10.48 72.57
N VAL A 3 32.41 10.67 72.50
CA VAL A 3 33.33 10.14 71.45
C VAL A 3 33.16 8.67 71.21
N LYS A 4 32.88 7.89 72.24
CA LYS A 4 32.56 6.42 72.18
C LYS A 4 31.28 6.10 71.38
N GLN A 5 30.28 7.00 71.36
CA GLN A 5 29.08 6.79 70.52
C GLN A 5 29.29 7.08 69.05
N PHE A 6 30.20 7.97 68.75
CA PHE A 6 30.57 8.31 67.36
C PHE A 6 31.43 7.21 66.70
N GLU A 7 32.38 6.65 67.43
CA GLU A 7 33.18 5.51 66.96
C GLU A 7 32.37 4.22 66.76
N SER A 8 31.37 3.96 67.61
CA SER A 8 30.46 2.79 67.47
C SER A 8 29.52 2.93 66.26
N GLN A 9 29.04 4.14 65.96
CA GLN A 9 28.19 4.36 64.77
C GLN A 9 28.98 4.32 63.44
N PHE A 10 30.25 4.77 63.47
CA PHE A 10 31.11 4.75 62.27
C PHE A 10 31.56 3.32 61.95
N THR A 11 31.88 2.51 62.93
CA THR A 11 32.20 1.07 62.76
C THR A 11 30.99 0.27 62.31
N MET A 12 29.79 0.47 62.87
CA MET A 12 28.58 -0.24 62.44
C MET A 12 28.16 0.10 61.00
N LYS A 13 28.30 1.37 60.56
CA LYS A 13 28.06 1.75 59.17
C LYS A 13 29.05 1.10 58.19
N ASN A 14 30.31 0.99 58.58
CA ASN A 14 31.33 0.34 57.76
C ASN A 14 31.12 -1.19 57.69
N TYR A 15 30.72 -1.83 58.76
CA TYR A 15 30.34 -3.26 58.77
C TYR A 15 29.06 -3.51 57.95
N ALA A 16 28.05 -2.63 58.02
CA ALA A 16 26.84 -2.74 57.20
C ALA A 16 27.14 -2.56 55.72
N LEU A 17 28.04 -1.60 55.32
CA LEU A 17 28.50 -1.44 53.97
C LEU A 17 29.33 -2.63 53.48
N LEU A 18 30.18 -3.20 54.34
CA LEU A 18 30.97 -4.40 54.00
C LEU A 18 30.06 -5.64 53.82
N ILE A 19 29.05 -5.81 54.65
CA ILE A 19 28.08 -6.90 54.56
C ILE A 19 27.22 -6.74 53.27
N LEU A 20 26.80 -5.49 52.94
CA LEU A 20 26.09 -5.21 51.67
C LEU A 20 26.98 -5.50 50.46
N PHE A 21 28.27 -5.16 50.51
CA PHE A 21 29.22 -5.45 49.45
C PHE A 21 29.52 -6.95 49.30
N VAL A 22 29.62 -7.68 50.40
CA VAL A 22 29.81 -9.15 50.38
C VAL A 22 28.54 -9.87 49.91
N LEU A 23 27.35 -9.44 50.36
CA LEU A 23 26.09 -9.99 49.89
C LEU A 23 25.84 -9.65 48.39
N GLY A 24 26.22 -8.45 47.95
CA GLY A 24 26.19 -8.07 46.54
C GLY A 24 27.15 -8.91 45.71
N ALA A 25 28.39 -9.15 46.19
CA ALA A 25 29.38 -9.97 45.47
C ALA A 25 28.99 -11.47 45.43
N VAL A 26 28.37 -12.00 46.48
CA VAL A 26 27.86 -13.37 46.50
C VAL A 26 26.65 -13.54 45.60
N ALA A 27 25.72 -12.58 45.60
CA ALA A 27 24.57 -12.60 44.70
C ALA A 27 25.00 -12.46 43.21
N PHE A 28 26.01 -11.61 42.93
CA PHE A 28 26.61 -11.48 41.63
C PHE A 28 27.30 -12.76 41.15
N GLY A 29 28.06 -13.41 42.02
CA GLY A 29 28.73 -14.69 41.77
C GLY A 29 27.74 -15.83 41.50
N GLN A 30 26.65 -15.92 42.26
CA GLN A 30 25.59 -16.90 42.02
C GLN A 30 24.86 -16.68 40.69
N ALA A 31 24.54 -15.45 40.37
CA ALA A 31 23.89 -15.10 39.08
C ALA A 31 24.80 -15.44 37.88
N GLN A 32 26.10 -15.24 38.01
CA GLN A 32 27.10 -15.58 37.00
C GLN A 32 27.23 -17.11 36.81
N ASP A 33 27.27 -17.88 37.93
CA ASP A 33 27.31 -19.34 37.87
C ASP A 33 26.04 -19.94 37.27
N ASP A 34 24.86 -19.31 37.51
CA ASP A 34 23.60 -19.72 36.94
C ASP A 34 23.52 -19.42 35.44
N ALA A 35 23.99 -18.24 35.00
CA ALA A 35 24.07 -17.87 33.57
C ALA A 35 24.97 -18.82 32.79
N SER A 36 26.16 -19.15 33.32
CA SER A 36 27.09 -20.11 32.72
C SER A 36 26.48 -21.52 32.63
N ARG A 37 25.76 -21.96 33.64
CA ARG A 37 25.02 -23.24 33.64
C ARG A 37 23.90 -23.23 32.60
N ASN A 38 23.15 -22.15 32.48
CA ASN A 38 22.07 -21.99 31.51
C ASN A 38 22.61 -21.99 30.08
N TYR A 39 23.72 -21.33 29.80
CA TYR A 39 24.39 -21.40 28.49
C TYR A 39 24.77 -22.84 28.11
N LYS A 40 25.38 -23.59 29.03
CA LYS A 40 25.73 -25.02 28.80
C LYS A 40 24.48 -25.88 28.59
N LYS A 41 23.37 -25.61 29.30
CA LYS A 41 22.10 -26.30 29.09
C LYS A 41 21.51 -25.97 27.73
N ALA A 42 21.50 -24.70 27.30
CA ALA A 42 21.04 -24.28 26.00
C ALA A 42 21.77 -25.01 24.87
N THR A 43 23.10 -25.06 24.93
CA THR A 43 23.96 -25.76 23.96
C THR A 43 23.65 -27.27 23.90
N ARG A 44 23.47 -27.92 25.07
CA ARG A 44 23.12 -29.35 25.13
C ARG A 44 21.72 -29.62 24.63
N ALA A 45 20.76 -28.75 24.94
CA ALA A 45 19.38 -28.87 24.49
C ALA A 45 19.27 -28.71 22.96
N LEU A 46 19.98 -27.75 22.36
CA LEU A 46 20.10 -27.61 20.91
C LEU A 46 20.74 -28.87 20.29
N GLY A 47 21.83 -29.38 20.86
CA GLY A 47 22.48 -30.61 20.38
C GLY A 47 21.54 -31.82 20.44
N ALA A 48 20.74 -31.97 21.50
CA ALA A 48 19.76 -33.04 21.62
C ALA A 48 18.63 -32.89 20.57
N TYR A 49 18.14 -31.66 20.34
CA TYR A 49 17.16 -31.39 19.29
C TYR A 49 17.70 -31.79 17.90
N ASN A 50 18.92 -31.40 17.57
CA ASN A 50 19.53 -31.66 16.26
C ASN A 50 19.76 -33.16 15.98
N LEU A 51 19.89 -33.99 17.04
CA LEU A 51 20.00 -35.45 16.89
C LEU A 51 18.69 -36.10 16.46
N ASP A 52 17.55 -35.67 17.00
CA ASP A 52 16.22 -36.14 16.62
C ASP A 52 15.19 -35.02 16.91
N PRO A 53 14.91 -34.15 15.92
CA PRO A 53 13.97 -33.02 16.11
C PRO A 53 12.56 -33.45 16.49
N ASN A 54 12.10 -34.63 16.03
CA ASN A 54 10.75 -35.11 16.32
C ASN A 54 10.61 -35.62 17.77
N ALA A 55 11.58 -36.43 18.21
CA ALA A 55 11.56 -36.95 19.57
C ALA A 55 11.92 -35.88 20.63
N ASN A 56 12.71 -34.89 20.25
CA ASN A 56 13.25 -33.88 21.15
C ASN A 56 12.66 -32.46 20.91
N SER A 57 11.47 -32.35 20.39
CA SER A 57 10.86 -31.03 20.04
C SER A 57 10.84 -30.06 21.24
N ALA A 58 10.52 -30.53 22.46
CA ALA A 58 10.54 -29.74 23.68
C ALA A 58 11.95 -29.21 24.08
N LYS A 59 13.03 -29.87 23.57
CA LYS A 59 14.40 -29.42 23.85
C LYS A 59 14.74 -28.12 23.15
N LEU A 60 14.10 -27.82 22.03
CA LEU A 60 14.28 -26.54 21.35
C LEU A 60 13.69 -25.39 22.18
N ASP A 61 12.53 -25.59 22.80
CA ASP A 61 11.90 -24.59 23.67
C ASP A 61 12.74 -24.37 24.95
N GLU A 62 13.29 -25.45 25.53
CA GLU A 62 14.27 -25.37 26.64
C GLU A 62 15.50 -24.57 26.22
N ALA A 63 16.02 -24.79 24.99
CA ALA A 63 17.18 -24.06 24.49
C ALA A 63 16.91 -22.55 24.35
N VAL A 64 15.72 -22.17 23.89
CA VAL A 64 15.28 -20.76 23.79
C VAL A 64 15.26 -20.09 25.16
N GLU A 65 14.65 -20.74 26.16
CA GLU A 65 14.57 -20.20 27.52
C GLU A 65 15.97 -20.04 28.14
N MET A 66 16.78 -21.07 28.05
CA MET A 66 18.12 -21.11 28.67
C MET A 66 19.08 -20.10 28.01
N ILE A 67 19.07 -19.95 26.68
CA ILE A 67 19.95 -18.98 26.01
C ILE A 67 19.55 -17.54 26.36
N ASN A 68 18.27 -17.22 26.36
CA ASN A 68 17.80 -15.89 26.73
C ASN A 68 18.13 -15.54 28.19
N SER A 69 17.96 -16.48 29.10
CA SER A 69 18.36 -16.31 30.49
C SER A 69 19.87 -16.13 30.69
N SER A 70 20.69 -16.85 29.91
CA SER A 70 22.15 -16.75 30.00
C SER A 70 22.70 -15.42 29.52
N LEU A 71 22.12 -14.84 28.47
CA LEU A 71 22.57 -13.58 27.87
C LEU A 71 22.26 -12.34 28.74
N THR A 72 21.60 -12.49 29.87
CA THR A 72 21.44 -11.41 30.86
C THR A 72 22.74 -11.13 31.62
N ALA A 73 23.70 -12.06 31.64
CA ALA A 73 24.98 -11.89 32.31
C ALA A 73 26.00 -11.24 31.32
N PRO A 74 26.67 -10.15 31.75
CA PRO A 74 27.56 -9.38 30.87
C PRO A 74 28.69 -10.21 30.24
N GLU A 75 29.28 -11.16 30.96
CA GLU A 75 30.36 -12.01 30.47
C GLU A 75 29.90 -12.99 29.39
N ILE A 76 28.66 -13.51 29.49
CA ILE A 76 28.05 -14.37 28.46
C ILE A 76 27.68 -13.52 27.25
N ALA A 77 27.11 -12.33 27.47
CA ALA A 77 26.75 -11.39 26.40
C ALA A 77 27.98 -10.80 25.67
N ALA A 78 29.16 -10.81 26.27
CA ALA A 78 30.41 -10.40 25.64
C ALA A 78 31.09 -11.51 24.79
N ASP A 79 30.63 -12.75 24.90
CA ASP A 79 31.21 -13.89 24.15
C ASP A 79 30.44 -14.05 22.80
N PRO A 80 31.15 -13.93 21.64
CA PRO A 80 30.52 -14.14 20.33
C PRO A 80 29.91 -15.53 20.16
N ALA A 81 30.47 -16.57 20.83
CA ALA A 81 29.92 -17.93 20.77
C ALA A 81 28.49 -18.01 21.32
N SER A 82 28.18 -17.22 22.35
CA SER A 82 26.83 -17.19 22.95
C SER A 82 25.80 -16.64 21.97
N TRP A 83 26.14 -15.61 21.21
CA TRP A 83 25.30 -15.05 20.19
C TRP A 83 25.14 -15.96 18.97
N ASN A 84 26.21 -16.62 18.54
CA ASN A 84 26.13 -17.64 17.47
C ASN A 84 25.25 -18.82 17.92
N THR A 85 25.34 -19.25 19.19
CA THR A 85 24.45 -20.27 19.73
C THR A 85 22.99 -19.80 19.74
N LYS A 86 22.71 -18.55 20.14
CA LYS A 86 21.37 -17.97 20.04
C LYS A 86 20.87 -17.94 18.60
N GLY A 87 21.73 -17.52 17.67
CA GLY A 87 21.41 -17.52 16.24
C GLY A 87 21.02 -18.91 15.74
N SER A 88 21.79 -19.95 16.12
CA SER A 88 21.51 -21.34 15.74
C SER A 88 20.21 -21.87 16.34
N ILE A 89 19.92 -21.54 17.59
CA ILE A 89 18.64 -21.90 18.23
C ILE A 89 17.49 -21.27 17.48
N MET A 90 17.57 -19.97 17.19
CA MET A 90 16.49 -19.24 16.47
C MET A 90 16.33 -19.72 15.03
N LEU A 91 17.42 -20.13 14.35
CA LEU A 91 17.37 -20.79 13.04
C LEU A 91 16.52 -22.07 13.09
N GLU A 92 16.75 -22.93 14.10
CA GLU A 92 15.98 -24.16 14.23
C GLU A 92 14.52 -23.90 14.62
N VAL A 93 14.24 -22.86 15.43
CA VAL A 93 12.87 -22.42 15.72
C VAL A 93 12.17 -21.97 14.44
N ALA A 94 12.82 -21.11 13.64
CA ALA A 94 12.28 -20.62 12.37
C ALA A 94 12.02 -21.76 11.37
N ASN A 95 12.94 -22.73 11.28
CA ASN A 95 12.75 -23.95 10.48
C ASN A 95 11.52 -24.76 10.93
N ARG A 96 11.42 -25.02 12.23
CA ARG A 96 10.27 -25.75 12.81
C ARG A 96 8.96 -25.03 12.52
N ASP A 97 8.91 -23.73 12.74
CA ASP A 97 7.71 -22.92 12.55
C ASP A 97 7.31 -22.85 11.07
N TYR A 98 8.28 -22.72 10.17
CA TYR A 98 8.05 -22.80 8.74
C TYR A 98 7.45 -24.14 8.31
N LEU A 99 8.02 -25.27 8.75
CA LEU A 99 7.51 -26.62 8.47
C LEU A 99 6.11 -26.85 9.05
N ASN A 100 5.84 -26.32 10.24
CA ASN A 100 4.51 -26.37 10.86
C ASN A 100 3.49 -25.59 10.05
N LYS A 101 3.85 -24.42 9.55
CA LYS A 101 2.99 -23.58 8.72
C LYS A 101 2.68 -24.24 7.36
N LEU A 102 3.63 -24.97 6.77
CA LEU A 102 3.39 -25.75 5.55
C LEU A 102 2.36 -26.86 5.77
N LYS A 103 2.38 -27.51 6.94
CA LYS A 103 1.40 -28.56 7.31
C LYS A 103 0.06 -27.99 7.76
N ASN A 104 0.08 -26.85 8.42
CA ASN A 104 -1.09 -26.14 8.94
C ASN A 104 -0.93 -24.64 8.72
N PRO A 105 -1.50 -24.06 7.66
CA PRO A 105 -1.37 -22.62 7.34
C PRO A 105 -1.83 -21.67 8.46
N GLY A 106 -2.69 -22.14 9.39
CA GLY A 106 -3.15 -21.40 10.56
C GLY A 106 -2.24 -21.51 11.79
N ALA A 107 -1.14 -22.30 11.73
CA ALA A 107 -0.22 -22.43 12.85
C ALA A 107 0.42 -21.09 13.20
N LYS A 108 0.42 -20.77 14.49
CA LYS A 108 1.15 -19.60 15.01
C LYS A 108 2.60 -19.98 15.29
N PRO A 109 3.56 -19.06 15.04
CA PRO A 109 4.95 -19.30 15.37
C PRO A 109 5.13 -19.48 16.88
N ALA A 110 6.03 -20.36 17.28
CA ALA A 110 6.40 -20.58 18.68
C ALA A 110 7.15 -19.37 19.25
N VAL A 111 8.01 -18.76 18.43
CA VAL A 111 8.69 -17.49 18.74
C VAL A 111 8.42 -16.53 17.58
N PRO A 112 7.75 -15.39 17.84
CA PRO A 112 7.58 -14.38 16.82
C PRO A 112 8.92 -13.92 16.24
N ASP A 113 8.97 -13.72 14.94
CA ASP A 113 10.13 -13.18 14.21
C ASP A 113 11.44 -13.96 14.47
N ALA A 114 11.35 -15.29 14.61
CA ALA A 114 12.49 -16.14 14.96
C ALA A 114 13.66 -16.01 13.96
N ALA A 115 13.38 -15.93 12.66
CA ALA A 115 14.42 -15.75 11.64
C ALA A 115 15.16 -14.41 11.82
N TYR A 116 14.42 -13.33 12.07
CA TYR A 116 15.01 -12.03 12.36
C TYR A 116 15.83 -12.03 13.65
N GLN A 117 15.33 -12.64 14.75
CA GLN A 117 16.07 -12.76 15.99
C GLN A 117 17.36 -13.57 15.81
N GLY A 118 17.33 -14.61 14.97
CA GLY A 118 18.50 -15.40 14.60
C GLY A 118 19.53 -14.58 13.83
N PHE A 119 19.07 -13.81 12.83
CA PHE A 119 19.93 -12.90 12.05
C PHE A 119 20.59 -11.85 12.94
N ALA A 120 19.80 -11.17 13.79
CA ALA A 120 20.33 -10.19 14.73
C ALA A 120 21.36 -10.78 15.70
N ALA A 121 21.15 -12.04 16.15
CA ALA A 121 22.09 -12.74 17.00
C ALA A 121 23.40 -13.04 16.26
N PHE A 122 23.38 -13.56 15.05
CA PHE A 122 24.60 -13.80 14.26
C PHE A 122 25.34 -12.50 13.93
N LYS A 123 24.63 -11.40 13.62
CA LYS A 123 25.26 -10.07 13.46
C LYS A 123 25.99 -9.67 14.72
N LYS A 124 25.38 -9.85 15.90
CA LYS A 124 26.03 -9.53 17.18
C LYS A 124 27.24 -10.42 17.43
N GLY A 125 27.15 -11.70 17.08
CA GLY A 125 28.27 -12.63 17.08
C GLY A 125 29.42 -12.15 16.19
N LEU A 126 29.17 -11.64 14.99
CA LEU A 126 30.18 -11.07 14.09
C LEU A 126 30.82 -9.80 14.66
N GLU A 127 30.04 -8.89 15.22
CA GLU A 127 30.55 -7.66 15.86
C GLU A 127 31.56 -7.95 16.98
N LEU A 128 31.32 -8.99 17.76
CA LEU A 128 32.16 -9.40 18.88
C LEU A 128 33.30 -10.33 18.48
N ALA A 129 33.26 -10.89 17.25
CA ALA A 129 34.18 -11.95 16.82
C ALA A 129 35.62 -11.47 16.64
N THR A 130 36.52 -11.93 17.49
CA THR A 130 37.99 -11.75 17.35
C THR A 130 38.65 -12.91 16.65
N LYS A 131 38.08 -14.12 16.67
CA LYS A 131 38.62 -15.35 16.13
C LYS A 131 37.90 -15.76 14.84
N LYS A 132 38.65 -16.37 13.90
CA LYS A 132 38.13 -16.78 12.58
C LYS A 132 36.89 -17.71 12.70
N TYR A 133 36.97 -18.71 13.58
CA TYR A 133 35.88 -19.70 13.70
C TYR A 133 34.54 -19.06 14.15
N HIS A 134 34.56 -18.06 15.04
CA HIS A 134 33.33 -17.35 15.40
C HIS A 134 32.67 -16.63 14.22
N ARG A 135 33.50 -16.05 13.32
CA ARG A 135 32.99 -15.43 12.09
C ARG A 135 32.43 -16.47 11.14
N THR A 136 33.17 -17.58 10.94
CA THR A 136 32.71 -18.68 10.08
C THR A 136 31.37 -19.24 10.54
N ASP A 137 31.22 -19.48 11.87
CA ASP A 137 29.94 -19.96 12.43
C ASP A 137 28.78 -18.98 12.14
N ALA A 138 29.01 -17.67 12.35
CA ALA A 138 28.00 -16.65 12.07
C ALA A 138 27.66 -16.55 10.58
N TYR A 139 28.66 -16.58 9.66
CA TYR A 139 28.39 -16.55 8.22
C TYR A 139 27.61 -17.77 7.75
N ASN A 140 27.94 -18.97 8.25
CA ASN A 140 27.17 -20.18 7.96
C ASN A 140 25.73 -20.06 8.44
N GLY A 141 25.55 -19.51 9.65
CA GLY A 141 24.22 -19.27 10.21
C GLY A 141 23.40 -18.26 9.41
N ILE A 142 24.00 -17.13 9.03
CA ILE A 142 23.36 -16.10 8.18
C ILE A 142 22.99 -16.71 6.81
N SER A 143 23.89 -17.47 6.19
CA SER A 143 23.61 -18.15 4.93
C SER A 143 22.40 -19.10 5.04
N SER A 144 22.33 -19.86 6.14
CA SER A 144 21.20 -20.79 6.39
C SER A 144 19.88 -20.08 6.65
N LEU A 145 19.89 -18.86 7.22
CA LEU A 145 18.70 -18.09 7.51
C LEU A 145 18.11 -17.36 6.29
N LEU A 146 18.88 -17.10 5.24
CA LEU A 146 18.45 -16.24 4.13
C LEU A 146 17.13 -16.67 3.49
N GLY A 147 16.93 -17.98 3.27
CA GLY A 147 15.67 -18.49 2.73
C GLY A 147 14.48 -18.26 3.67
N LEU A 148 14.68 -18.40 4.97
CA LEU A 148 13.63 -18.20 5.98
C LEU A 148 13.29 -16.71 6.13
N LEU A 149 14.27 -15.81 6.14
CA LEU A 149 14.07 -14.36 6.14
C LEU A 149 13.27 -13.92 4.91
N ASN A 150 13.59 -14.43 3.73
CA ASN A 150 12.86 -14.11 2.51
C ASN A 150 11.42 -14.64 2.54
N ASN A 151 11.20 -15.85 3.05
CA ASN A 151 9.84 -16.40 3.20
C ASN A 151 8.99 -15.60 4.20
N GLU A 152 9.60 -15.11 5.28
CA GLU A 152 8.96 -14.24 6.26
C GLU A 152 8.54 -12.92 5.60
N ALA A 153 9.46 -12.26 4.89
CA ALA A 153 9.20 -11.01 4.16
C ALA A 153 8.04 -11.15 3.13
N ILE A 154 8.04 -12.24 2.35
CA ILE A 154 6.94 -12.53 1.40
C ILE A 154 5.62 -12.73 2.14
N THR A 155 5.65 -13.46 3.26
CA THR A 155 4.44 -13.70 4.07
C THR A 155 3.85 -12.41 4.62
N GLU A 156 4.68 -11.52 5.15
CA GLU A 156 4.28 -10.23 5.68
C GLU A 156 3.68 -9.33 4.58
N TYR A 157 4.31 -9.31 3.41
CA TYR A 157 3.78 -8.59 2.24
C TYR A 157 2.40 -9.12 1.83
N GLN A 158 2.21 -10.45 1.75
CA GLN A 158 0.93 -11.07 1.44
C GLN A 158 -0.15 -10.76 2.48
N GLN A 159 0.23 -10.54 3.73
CA GLN A 159 -0.65 -10.09 4.81
C GLN A 159 -0.87 -8.57 4.85
N GLN A 160 -0.35 -7.83 3.88
CA GLN A 160 -0.40 -6.36 3.80
C GLN A 160 0.29 -5.65 4.99
N LYS A 161 1.21 -6.33 5.67
CA LYS A 161 2.08 -5.79 6.71
C LYS A 161 3.30 -5.13 6.07
N ASN A 162 3.06 -4.01 5.37
CA ASN A 162 4.09 -3.42 4.51
C ASN A 162 5.30 -2.89 5.28
N ALA A 163 5.11 -2.37 6.49
CA ALA A 163 6.20 -1.85 7.31
C ALA A 163 7.13 -2.97 7.81
N GLU A 164 6.57 -4.10 8.24
CA GLU A 164 7.30 -5.31 8.63
C GLU A 164 7.99 -5.92 7.41
N ALA A 165 7.29 -6.10 6.30
CA ALA A 165 7.85 -6.64 5.06
C ALA A 165 9.04 -5.80 4.54
N PHE A 166 8.97 -4.47 4.64
CA PHE A 166 10.09 -3.59 4.31
C PHE A 166 11.34 -3.92 5.15
N VAL A 167 11.16 -4.10 6.46
CA VAL A 167 12.26 -4.44 7.37
C VAL A 167 12.82 -5.82 7.02
N SER A 168 11.96 -6.80 6.79
CA SER A 168 12.36 -8.18 6.50
C SER A 168 13.07 -8.30 5.15
N PHE A 169 12.61 -7.66 4.06
CA PHE A 169 13.33 -7.60 2.79
C PHE A 169 14.67 -6.85 2.92
N SER A 170 14.72 -5.78 3.71
CA SER A 170 15.98 -5.07 3.99
C SER A 170 16.99 -5.97 4.71
N ASN A 171 16.53 -6.82 5.64
CA ASN A 171 17.38 -7.82 6.32
C ASN A 171 17.90 -8.90 5.35
N VAL A 172 17.07 -9.33 4.38
CA VAL A 172 17.51 -10.25 3.32
C VAL A 172 18.69 -9.66 2.53
N ILE A 173 18.56 -8.39 2.13
CA ILE A 173 19.59 -7.67 1.39
C ILE A 173 20.85 -7.48 2.25
N GLU A 174 20.67 -7.10 3.51
CA GLU A 174 21.79 -6.93 4.47
C GLU A 174 22.53 -8.26 4.70
N ALA A 175 21.81 -9.36 4.90
CA ALA A 175 22.37 -10.68 5.08
C ALA A 175 23.19 -11.13 3.87
N HIS A 176 22.68 -10.89 2.65
CA HIS A 176 23.43 -11.12 1.42
C HIS A 176 24.71 -10.30 1.38
N ASN A 177 24.64 -8.99 1.64
CA ASN A 177 25.80 -8.10 1.58
C ASN A 177 26.86 -8.50 2.61
N ILE A 178 26.49 -8.86 3.84
CA ILE A 178 27.43 -9.35 4.87
C ILE A 178 28.25 -10.54 4.36
N LEU A 179 27.62 -11.49 3.67
CA LEU A 179 28.31 -12.65 3.12
C LEU A 179 29.26 -12.25 1.98
N VAL A 180 28.76 -11.47 1.02
CA VAL A 180 29.55 -11.05 -0.16
C VAL A 180 30.73 -10.18 0.24
N ASP A 181 30.54 -9.21 1.14
CA ASP A 181 31.62 -8.34 1.63
C ASP A 181 32.72 -9.11 2.40
N ALA A 182 32.34 -10.23 3.02
CA ALA A 182 33.27 -11.14 3.67
C ALA A 182 33.99 -12.10 2.71
N GLY A 183 33.62 -12.10 1.42
CA GLY A 183 34.12 -13.07 0.43
C GLY A 183 33.47 -14.45 0.55
N GLU A 184 32.37 -14.57 1.31
CA GLU A 184 31.62 -15.82 1.46
C GLU A 184 30.54 -15.94 0.36
N LYS A 185 30.17 -17.18 0.03
CA LYS A 185 29.13 -17.40 -0.98
C LYS A 185 27.76 -17.15 -0.39
N SER A 186 27.01 -16.19 -0.96
CA SER A 186 25.60 -16.05 -0.68
C SER A 186 24.77 -17.14 -1.40
N PRO A 187 23.72 -17.67 -0.78
CA PRO A 187 22.79 -18.57 -1.46
C PRO A 187 21.87 -17.85 -2.46
N LEU A 188 21.78 -16.50 -2.42
CA LEU A 188 20.99 -15.72 -3.37
C LEU A 188 21.81 -15.38 -4.61
N GLU A 189 21.20 -15.56 -5.77
CA GLU A 189 21.72 -15.08 -7.04
C GLU A 189 21.43 -13.58 -7.23
N ASP A 190 22.19 -12.91 -8.10
CA ASP A 190 22.05 -11.47 -8.37
C ASP A 190 20.62 -11.05 -8.74
N ALA A 191 19.89 -11.86 -9.50
CA ALA A 191 18.49 -11.63 -9.83
C ALA A 191 17.60 -11.61 -8.57
N GLN A 192 17.77 -12.58 -7.68
CA GLN A 192 16.98 -12.68 -6.44
C GLN A 192 17.26 -11.51 -5.49
N VAL A 193 18.49 -11.02 -5.46
CA VAL A 193 18.86 -9.82 -4.68
C VAL A 193 18.17 -8.59 -5.23
N LYS A 194 18.12 -8.42 -6.57
CA LYS A 194 17.39 -7.32 -7.22
C LYS A 194 15.90 -7.41 -6.96
N ASP A 195 15.32 -8.62 -7.00
CA ASP A 195 13.91 -8.84 -6.66
C ASP A 195 13.62 -8.48 -5.20
N ALA A 196 14.52 -8.82 -4.27
CA ALA A 196 14.41 -8.42 -2.86
C ALA A 196 14.53 -6.88 -2.69
N MET A 197 15.44 -6.22 -3.44
CA MET A 197 15.54 -4.75 -3.45
C MET A 197 14.27 -4.09 -4.00
N PHE A 198 13.69 -4.64 -5.06
CA PHE A 198 12.43 -4.15 -5.59
C PHE A 198 11.29 -4.32 -4.58
N SER A 199 11.20 -5.49 -3.94
CA SER A 199 10.19 -5.77 -2.91
C SER A 199 10.35 -4.87 -1.68
N ALA A 200 11.59 -4.61 -1.24
CA ALA A 200 11.88 -3.64 -0.19
C ALA A 200 11.45 -2.22 -0.60
N ALA A 201 11.77 -1.79 -1.82
CA ALA A 201 11.37 -0.48 -2.31
C ALA A 201 9.84 -0.32 -2.37
N LEU A 202 9.13 -1.32 -2.91
CA LEU A 202 7.68 -1.33 -3.01
C LEU A 202 7.01 -1.27 -1.64
N THR A 203 7.40 -2.18 -0.73
CA THR A 203 6.82 -2.25 0.62
C THR A 203 7.17 -1.01 1.45
N GLY A 204 8.36 -0.45 1.26
CA GLY A 204 8.76 0.80 1.89
C GLY A 204 7.95 2.00 1.38
N MET A 205 7.65 2.09 0.08
CA MET A 205 6.74 3.11 -0.45
C MET A 205 5.33 2.99 0.13
N LEU A 206 4.80 1.77 0.24
CA LEU A 206 3.50 1.50 0.85
C LEU A 206 3.46 1.77 2.37
N ALA A 207 4.61 1.75 3.03
CA ALA A 207 4.78 2.02 4.46
C ALA A 207 5.24 3.45 4.77
N ASP A 208 5.17 4.37 3.80
CA ASP A 208 5.62 5.77 3.90
C ASP A 208 7.12 5.94 4.25
N LYS A 209 7.95 4.94 3.90
CA LYS A 209 9.42 4.95 4.05
C LYS A 209 10.11 5.35 2.75
N LYS A 210 9.68 6.48 2.21
CA LYS A 210 10.09 6.96 0.89
C LYS A 210 11.61 7.14 0.74
N ALA A 211 12.27 7.72 1.73
CA ALA A 211 13.71 8.00 1.66
C ALA A 211 14.53 6.71 1.55
N GLU A 212 14.18 5.72 2.35
CA GLU A 212 14.84 4.42 2.36
C GLU A 212 14.55 3.62 1.07
N SER A 213 13.31 3.68 0.58
CA SER A 213 12.90 3.06 -0.69
C SER A 213 13.68 3.60 -1.88
N LEU A 214 13.93 4.91 -1.91
CA LEU A 214 14.71 5.57 -2.97
C LEU A 214 16.16 5.03 -3.05
N VAL A 215 16.74 4.59 -1.94
CA VAL A 215 18.09 3.97 -1.96
C VAL A 215 18.08 2.69 -2.80
N PHE A 216 17.06 1.84 -2.63
CA PHE A 216 16.92 0.62 -3.41
C PHE A 216 16.55 0.89 -4.86
N LEU A 217 15.60 1.80 -5.12
CA LEU A 217 15.18 2.16 -6.48
C LEU A 217 16.35 2.70 -7.31
N ASN A 218 17.18 3.58 -6.75
CA ASN A 218 18.36 4.09 -7.45
C ASN A 218 19.36 2.99 -7.79
N LYS A 219 19.64 2.07 -6.84
CA LYS A 219 20.50 0.90 -7.10
C LYS A 219 19.96 0.01 -8.22
N LEU A 220 18.64 -0.18 -8.29
CA LEU A 220 17.99 -0.96 -9.34
C LEU A 220 18.10 -0.29 -10.71
N VAL A 221 17.96 1.06 -10.78
CA VAL A 221 18.17 1.83 -12.02
C VAL A 221 19.64 1.70 -12.48
N ASP A 222 20.61 1.85 -11.57
CA ASP A 222 22.05 1.74 -11.88
C ASP A 222 22.40 0.33 -12.33
N ALA A 223 21.80 -0.69 -11.71
CA ALA A 223 21.96 -2.10 -12.07
C ALA A 223 21.17 -2.51 -13.32
N LYS A 224 20.48 -1.58 -13.99
CA LYS A 224 19.62 -1.83 -15.17
C LYS A 224 18.65 -3.00 -14.94
N TYR A 225 18.01 -3.01 -13.78
CA TYR A 225 17.02 -4.03 -13.46
C TYR A 225 15.80 -3.89 -14.37
N GLU A 226 15.47 -4.95 -15.11
CA GLU A 226 14.43 -4.93 -16.15
C GLU A 226 13.03 -5.07 -15.56
N ASN A 227 12.58 -4.02 -14.85
CA ASN A 227 11.23 -3.97 -14.27
C ASN A 227 10.64 -2.56 -14.43
N PRO A 228 9.58 -2.39 -15.25
CA PRO A 228 8.96 -1.09 -15.51
C PRO A 228 8.39 -0.42 -14.25
N TYR A 229 7.96 -1.19 -13.24
CA TYR A 229 7.41 -0.66 -12.00
C TYR A 229 8.43 0.15 -11.18
N VAL A 230 9.74 -0.03 -11.40
CA VAL A 230 10.78 0.83 -10.81
C VAL A 230 10.56 2.29 -11.20
N TYR A 231 10.22 2.56 -12.46
CA TYR A 231 9.98 3.91 -12.97
C TYR A 231 8.65 4.49 -12.50
N ASP A 232 7.63 3.65 -12.34
CA ASP A 232 6.36 4.04 -11.73
C ASP A 232 6.55 4.45 -10.26
N LEU A 233 7.26 3.66 -9.47
CA LEU A 233 7.58 3.98 -8.06
C LEU A 233 8.41 5.27 -7.96
N LEU A 234 9.38 5.48 -8.85
CA LEU A 234 10.19 6.70 -8.89
C LEU A 234 9.34 7.93 -9.26
N TYR A 235 8.44 7.81 -10.25
CA TYR A 235 7.49 8.88 -10.58
C TYR A 235 6.66 9.23 -9.35
N ASN A 236 6.02 8.25 -8.71
CA ASN A 236 5.18 8.45 -7.54
C ASN A 236 5.99 9.01 -6.33
N ALA A 237 7.25 8.64 -6.20
CA ALA A 237 8.11 9.18 -5.16
C ALA A 237 8.39 10.68 -5.32
N PHE A 238 8.44 11.21 -6.52
CA PHE A 238 8.86 12.59 -6.76
C PHE A 238 7.74 13.54 -7.18
N ILE A 239 6.57 13.05 -7.62
CA ILE A 239 5.55 13.91 -8.27
C ILE A 239 5.06 15.07 -7.40
N ASP A 240 5.02 14.91 -6.08
CA ASP A 240 4.56 15.95 -5.16
C ASP A 240 5.70 16.85 -4.65
N SER A 241 6.98 16.45 -4.82
CA SER A 241 8.14 17.17 -4.28
C SER A 241 9.08 17.73 -5.35
N ASP A 242 9.19 17.05 -6.50
CA ASP A 242 10.05 17.40 -7.63
C ASP A 242 9.42 16.87 -8.92
N LYS A 243 8.50 17.64 -9.46
CA LYS A 243 7.72 17.28 -10.65
C LYS A 243 8.60 17.03 -11.87
N GLU A 244 9.63 17.85 -12.09
CA GLU A 244 10.51 17.70 -13.26
C GLU A 244 11.24 16.36 -13.21
N LYS A 245 11.72 15.98 -12.04
CA LYS A 245 12.37 14.70 -11.82
C LYS A 245 11.40 13.52 -11.97
N ALA A 246 10.17 13.64 -11.46
CA ALA A 246 9.13 12.64 -11.64
C ALA A 246 8.85 12.38 -13.12
N VAL A 247 8.60 13.45 -13.88
CA VAL A 247 8.34 13.38 -15.34
C VAL A 247 9.53 12.75 -16.07
N SER A 248 10.77 13.13 -15.72
CA SER A 248 11.97 12.52 -16.32
C SER A 248 12.03 11.00 -16.13
N TYR A 249 11.64 10.49 -14.94
CA TYR A 249 11.58 9.04 -14.72
C TYR A 249 10.45 8.39 -15.52
N LEU A 250 9.28 9.01 -15.59
CA LEU A 250 8.17 8.49 -16.40
C LEU A 250 8.53 8.41 -17.89
N GLU A 251 9.13 9.47 -18.45
CA GLU A 251 9.59 9.51 -19.84
C GLU A 251 10.65 8.43 -20.11
N LYS A 252 11.61 8.26 -19.18
CA LYS A 252 12.62 7.20 -19.27
C LYS A 252 11.98 5.81 -19.25
N GLY A 253 11.03 5.58 -18.34
CA GLY A 253 10.27 4.33 -18.27
C GLY A 253 9.50 4.06 -19.56
N ARG A 254 8.77 5.05 -20.08
CA ARG A 254 8.04 4.95 -21.36
C ARG A 254 8.93 4.71 -22.55
N SER A 255 10.14 5.27 -22.56
CA SER A 255 11.13 5.03 -23.61
C SER A 255 11.68 3.61 -23.61
N LEU A 256 11.94 3.06 -22.42
CA LEU A 256 12.47 1.69 -22.25
C LEU A 256 11.39 0.62 -22.43
N TYR A 257 10.16 0.91 -21.99
CA TYR A 257 9.02 -0.01 -21.97
C TYR A 257 7.79 0.62 -22.63
N PRO A 258 7.80 0.87 -23.95
CA PRO A 258 6.73 1.58 -24.66
C PRO A 258 5.38 0.85 -24.60
N ASP A 259 5.42 -0.47 -24.48
CA ASP A 259 4.23 -1.32 -24.45
C ASP A 259 3.71 -1.63 -23.05
N GLU A 260 4.42 -1.17 -22.01
CA GLU A 260 4.02 -1.43 -20.64
C GLU A 260 2.80 -0.59 -20.23
N ILE A 261 1.73 -1.28 -19.86
CA ILE A 261 0.44 -0.65 -19.59
C ILE A 261 0.40 0.10 -18.27
N SER A 262 1.14 -0.36 -17.27
CA SER A 262 1.24 0.32 -15.97
C SER A 262 1.80 1.73 -16.10
N LEU A 263 2.87 1.89 -16.87
CA LEU A 263 3.46 3.19 -17.18
C LEU A 263 2.56 4.07 -18.05
N LEU A 264 1.74 3.46 -18.92
CA LEU A 264 0.73 4.20 -19.68
C LEU A 264 -0.36 4.76 -18.75
N PHE A 265 -0.80 3.99 -17.75
CA PHE A 265 -1.73 4.50 -16.73
C PHE A 265 -1.11 5.60 -15.88
N THR A 266 0.16 5.48 -15.51
CA THR A 266 0.87 6.55 -14.79
C THR A 266 0.93 7.83 -15.63
N GLU A 267 1.17 7.73 -16.94
CA GLU A 267 1.17 8.85 -17.88
C GLU A 267 -0.25 9.45 -18.03
N ILE A 268 -1.29 8.64 -18.09
CA ILE A 268 -2.70 9.08 -18.10
C ILE A 268 -3.01 9.87 -16.81
N ASN A 269 -2.65 9.34 -15.64
CA ASN A 269 -2.86 10.01 -14.37
C ASN A 269 -2.06 11.32 -14.27
N HIS A 270 -0.86 11.37 -14.83
CA HIS A 270 -0.08 12.60 -14.94
C HIS A 270 -0.82 13.67 -15.73
N TYR A 271 -1.30 13.35 -16.95
CA TYR A 271 -2.04 14.31 -17.78
C TYR A 271 -3.39 14.73 -17.17
N LEU A 272 -4.06 13.84 -16.45
CA LEU A 272 -5.26 14.18 -15.66
C LEU A 272 -4.97 15.24 -14.60
N ARG A 273 -3.88 15.05 -13.82
CA ARG A 273 -3.45 16.02 -12.81
C ARG A 273 -3.11 17.38 -13.40
N GLU A 274 -2.50 17.40 -14.58
CA GLU A 274 -2.10 18.62 -15.30
C GLU A 274 -3.25 19.30 -16.06
N GLY A 275 -4.40 18.66 -16.17
CA GLY A 275 -5.52 19.15 -16.97
C GLY A 275 -5.22 19.23 -18.48
N ARG A 276 -4.24 18.44 -18.96
CA ARG A 276 -3.80 18.38 -20.36
C ARG A 276 -4.70 17.43 -21.15
N MET A 277 -5.92 17.88 -21.42
CA MET A 277 -6.98 17.03 -21.97
C MET A 277 -6.71 16.52 -23.38
N ASP A 278 -6.04 17.30 -24.24
CA ASP A 278 -5.76 16.90 -25.63
C ASP A 278 -4.78 15.72 -25.69
N GLU A 279 -3.70 15.78 -24.89
CA GLU A 279 -2.72 14.68 -24.78
C GLU A 279 -3.33 13.45 -24.13
N LEU A 280 -4.19 13.67 -23.13
CA LEU A 280 -4.88 12.61 -22.40
C LEU A 280 -5.79 11.80 -23.33
N VAL A 281 -6.51 12.42 -24.26
CA VAL A 281 -7.33 11.73 -25.26
C VAL A 281 -6.52 10.69 -26.03
N GLY A 282 -5.33 11.07 -26.50
CA GLY A 282 -4.43 10.17 -27.23
C GLY A 282 -4.00 8.97 -26.39
N LYS A 283 -3.65 9.19 -25.12
CA LYS A 283 -3.19 8.12 -24.20
C LYS A 283 -4.32 7.18 -23.80
N LEU A 284 -5.51 7.69 -23.55
CA LEU A 284 -6.68 6.88 -23.26
C LEU A 284 -7.08 5.99 -24.44
N LYS A 285 -7.00 6.50 -25.69
CA LYS A 285 -7.25 5.67 -26.88
C LYS A 285 -6.23 4.53 -26.99
N MET A 286 -4.96 4.79 -26.76
CA MET A 286 -3.93 3.73 -26.70
C MET A 286 -4.21 2.70 -25.60
N ALA A 287 -4.66 3.14 -24.43
CA ALA A 287 -5.02 2.23 -23.34
C ALA A 287 -6.23 1.35 -23.69
N ILE A 288 -7.24 1.92 -24.36
CA ILE A 288 -8.42 1.18 -24.85
C ILE A 288 -8.03 0.11 -25.90
N GLU A 289 -7.06 0.41 -26.77
CA GLU A 289 -6.56 -0.59 -27.74
C GLU A 289 -5.90 -1.78 -27.05
N LYS A 290 -5.21 -1.54 -25.92
CA LYS A 290 -4.56 -2.59 -25.11
C LYS A 290 -5.53 -3.34 -24.19
N GLU A 291 -6.52 -2.66 -23.66
CA GLU A 291 -7.54 -3.20 -22.76
C GLU A 291 -8.97 -2.91 -23.26
N PRO A 292 -9.42 -3.52 -24.35
CA PRO A 292 -10.71 -3.19 -24.98
C PRO A 292 -11.93 -3.56 -24.14
N GLU A 293 -11.78 -4.39 -23.12
CA GLU A 293 -12.86 -4.76 -22.18
C GLU A 293 -12.88 -3.91 -20.90
N ASN A 294 -11.93 -3.01 -20.72
CA ASN A 294 -11.86 -2.16 -19.53
C ASN A 294 -12.84 -0.98 -19.64
N LYS A 295 -14.06 -1.18 -19.14
CA LYS A 295 -15.15 -0.19 -19.16
C LYS A 295 -14.76 1.17 -18.54
N SER A 296 -13.85 1.18 -17.56
CA SER A 296 -13.40 2.42 -16.89
C SER A 296 -12.61 3.35 -17.81
N LEU A 297 -11.89 2.80 -18.79
CA LEU A 297 -11.17 3.61 -19.77
C LEU A 297 -12.14 4.37 -20.69
N TYR A 298 -13.21 3.71 -21.12
CA TYR A 298 -14.24 4.35 -21.92
C TYR A 298 -14.98 5.43 -21.12
N LEU A 299 -15.34 5.16 -19.87
CA LEU A 299 -15.92 6.16 -18.97
C LEU A 299 -14.99 7.37 -18.81
N THR A 300 -13.70 7.12 -18.53
CA THR A 300 -12.72 8.20 -18.35
C THR A 300 -12.57 9.05 -19.63
N LEU A 301 -12.53 8.42 -20.80
CA LEU A 301 -12.44 9.14 -22.07
C LEU A 301 -13.74 9.93 -22.37
N GLY A 302 -14.90 9.38 -22.00
CA GLY A 302 -16.18 10.09 -22.03
C GLY A 302 -16.15 11.34 -21.14
N ASN A 303 -15.64 11.21 -19.90
CA ASN A 303 -15.49 12.35 -18.97
C ASN A 303 -14.52 13.43 -19.49
N VAL A 304 -13.44 13.02 -20.17
CA VAL A 304 -12.53 13.98 -20.80
C VAL A 304 -13.24 14.78 -21.90
N TYR A 305 -14.00 14.11 -22.75
CA TYR A 305 -14.75 14.80 -23.80
C TYR A 305 -15.91 15.64 -23.25
N ASP A 306 -16.56 15.25 -22.13
CA ASP A 306 -17.55 16.09 -21.44
C ASP A 306 -16.88 17.37 -20.89
N ASN A 307 -15.70 17.26 -20.27
CA ASN A 307 -14.93 18.45 -19.86
C ASN A 307 -14.57 19.36 -21.05
N LEU A 308 -14.18 18.80 -22.18
CA LEU A 308 -13.89 19.56 -23.40
C LEU A 308 -15.16 20.22 -23.97
N PHE A 309 -16.32 19.53 -23.88
CA PHE A 309 -17.63 20.08 -24.22
C PHE A 309 -17.97 21.31 -23.36
N GLN A 310 -17.81 21.21 -22.03
CA GLN A 310 -18.06 22.34 -21.12
C GLN A 310 -17.15 23.55 -21.43
N LYS A 311 -15.85 23.30 -21.65
CA LYS A 311 -14.90 24.35 -22.03
C LYS A 311 -15.25 25.01 -23.38
N ALA A 312 -15.69 24.23 -24.35
CA ALA A 312 -16.10 24.76 -25.65
C ALA A 312 -17.35 25.66 -25.53
N LEU A 313 -18.30 25.29 -24.65
CA LEU A 313 -19.48 26.13 -24.34
C LEU A 313 -19.07 27.46 -23.68
N GLU A 314 -18.18 27.41 -22.68
CA GLU A 314 -17.63 28.62 -22.02
C GLU A 314 -16.92 29.52 -23.05
N GLY A 315 -16.15 28.93 -23.97
CA GLY A 315 -15.48 29.62 -25.08
C GLY A 315 -16.42 30.07 -26.22
N LYS A 316 -17.72 29.73 -26.14
CA LYS A 316 -18.74 30.01 -27.19
C LYS A 316 -18.41 29.39 -28.56
N ASP A 317 -17.65 28.28 -28.56
CA ASP A 317 -17.38 27.51 -29.77
C ASP A 317 -18.40 26.36 -29.90
N GLN A 318 -19.52 26.67 -30.54
CA GLN A 318 -20.64 25.72 -30.70
C GLN A 318 -20.22 24.50 -31.52
N ALA A 319 -19.36 24.66 -32.52
CA ALA A 319 -18.94 23.54 -33.40
C ALA A 319 -18.06 22.55 -32.63
N ALA A 320 -17.13 23.05 -31.79
CA ALA A 320 -16.34 22.23 -30.93
C ALA A 320 -17.21 21.56 -29.81
N ALA A 321 -18.15 22.30 -29.22
CA ALA A 321 -19.06 21.79 -28.22
C ALA A 321 -19.90 20.62 -28.76
N ASP A 322 -20.52 20.76 -29.93
CA ASP A 322 -21.30 19.68 -30.56
C ASP A 322 -20.46 18.46 -30.83
N LYS A 323 -19.24 18.62 -31.34
CA LYS A 323 -18.30 17.52 -31.59
C LYS A 323 -17.92 16.80 -30.29
N HIS A 324 -17.56 17.53 -29.23
CA HIS A 324 -17.15 16.94 -27.96
C HIS A 324 -18.31 16.27 -27.26
N PHE A 325 -19.52 16.81 -27.35
CA PHE A 325 -20.73 16.15 -26.87
C PHE A 325 -20.96 14.78 -27.52
N GLU A 326 -20.86 14.67 -28.83
CA GLU A 326 -21.05 13.40 -29.55
C GLU A 326 -19.95 12.38 -29.20
N GLU A 327 -18.69 12.80 -29.06
CA GLU A 327 -17.62 11.90 -28.63
C GLU A 327 -17.83 11.46 -27.17
N ALA A 328 -18.22 12.34 -26.25
CA ALA A 328 -18.53 11.97 -24.86
C ALA A 328 -19.64 10.91 -24.80
N LEU A 329 -20.77 11.17 -25.51
CA LEU A 329 -21.89 10.24 -25.59
C LEU A 329 -21.48 8.88 -26.12
N LYS A 330 -20.69 8.85 -27.20
CA LYS A 330 -20.19 7.63 -27.83
C LYS A 330 -19.35 6.80 -26.86
N TYR A 331 -18.41 7.41 -26.13
CA TYR A 331 -17.57 6.67 -25.19
C TYR A 331 -18.32 6.19 -23.95
N TYR A 332 -19.27 6.95 -23.44
CA TYR A 332 -20.18 6.49 -22.39
C TYR A 332 -21.02 5.28 -22.84
N GLN A 333 -21.54 5.32 -24.07
CA GLN A 333 -22.27 4.18 -24.64
C GLN A 333 -21.39 2.96 -24.84
N GLN A 334 -20.13 3.15 -25.20
CA GLN A 334 -19.15 2.05 -25.28
C GLN A 334 -18.87 1.46 -23.89
N ALA A 335 -18.76 2.27 -22.83
CA ALA A 335 -18.67 1.78 -21.46
C ALA A 335 -19.88 0.91 -21.08
N LEU A 336 -21.10 1.33 -21.44
CA LEU A 336 -22.34 0.57 -21.23
C LEU A 336 -22.41 -0.71 -22.07
N SER A 337 -21.78 -0.74 -23.25
CA SER A 337 -21.69 -1.97 -24.07
C SER A 337 -20.84 -3.05 -23.44
N LYS A 338 -19.91 -2.68 -22.51
CA LYS A 338 -19.09 -3.60 -21.73
C LYS A 338 -19.79 -4.04 -20.42
N ASP A 339 -20.61 -3.17 -19.86
CA ASP A 339 -21.42 -3.45 -18.68
C ASP A 339 -22.69 -2.59 -18.73
N GLU A 340 -23.84 -3.20 -19.06
CA GLU A 340 -25.12 -2.50 -19.21
C GLU A 340 -25.64 -1.88 -17.91
N ASN A 341 -25.14 -2.31 -16.76
CA ASN A 341 -25.48 -1.83 -15.44
C ASN A 341 -24.38 -0.94 -14.83
N TYR A 342 -23.44 -0.46 -15.62
CA TYR A 342 -22.38 0.42 -15.15
C TYR A 342 -22.98 1.78 -14.75
N THR A 343 -23.27 1.95 -13.46
CA THR A 343 -24.01 3.08 -12.90
C THR A 343 -23.38 4.42 -13.25
N ASP A 344 -22.05 4.53 -13.15
CA ASP A 344 -21.32 5.77 -13.45
C ASP A 344 -21.53 6.22 -14.91
N ALA A 345 -21.52 5.28 -15.87
CA ALA A 345 -21.74 5.61 -17.27
C ALA A 345 -23.21 5.94 -17.55
N ILE A 346 -24.17 5.25 -16.90
CA ILE A 346 -25.59 5.56 -17.00
C ILE A 346 -25.84 6.99 -16.51
N TYR A 347 -25.35 7.31 -15.29
CA TYR A 347 -25.46 8.65 -14.73
C TYR A 347 -24.82 9.70 -15.64
N SER A 348 -23.59 9.45 -16.13
CA SER A 348 -22.85 10.40 -16.97
C SER A 348 -23.58 10.75 -18.27
N ILE A 349 -24.27 9.79 -18.92
CA ILE A 349 -25.11 10.09 -20.09
C ILE A 349 -26.28 10.98 -19.70
N GLY A 350 -26.95 10.66 -18.59
CA GLY A 350 -28.04 11.50 -18.06
C GLY A 350 -27.57 12.93 -17.78
N ALA A 351 -26.43 13.06 -17.10
CA ALA A 351 -25.81 14.34 -16.77
C ALA A 351 -25.38 15.14 -18.01
N LEU A 352 -24.82 14.46 -19.04
CA LEU A 352 -24.43 15.09 -20.29
C LEU A 352 -25.59 15.77 -21.00
N TYR A 353 -26.75 15.07 -21.14
CA TYR A 353 -27.97 15.65 -21.70
C TYR A 353 -28.54 16.74 -20.80
N TYR A 354 -28.54 16.54 -19.48
CA TYR A 354 -29.02 17.51 -18.50
C TYR A 354 -28.21 18.81 -18.57
N ASN A 355 -26.89 18.73 -18.63
CA ASN A 355 -26.01 19.90 -18.72
C ASN A 355 -26.24 20.66 -20.03
N LYS A 356 -26.45 19.96 -21.13
CA LYS A 356 -26.82 20.59 -22.42
C LYS A 356 -28.14 21.33 -22.32
N ALA A 357 -29.14 20.72 -21.69
CA ALA A 357 -30.46 21.37 -21.43
C ALA A 357 -30.32 22.61 -20.53
N ALA A 358 -29.41 22.55 -19.53
CA ALA A 358 -29.15 23.66 -18.62
C ALA A 358 -28.58 24.88 -19.36
N VAL A 359 -27.65 24.66 -20.30
CA VAL A 359 -27.10 25.73 -21.19
C VAL A 359 -28.22 26.37 -22.02
N TYR A 360 -29.01 25.56 -22.70
CA TYR A 360 -30.16 26.10 -23.46
C TYR A 360 -31.18 26.82 -22.55
N THR A 361 -31.32 26.43 -21.30
CA THR A 361 -32.17 27.13 -20.32
C THR A 361 -31.64 28.54 -20.01
N GLN A 362 -30.30 28.70 -19.91
CA GLN A 362 -29.70 30.03 -19.74
C GLN A 362 -29.94 30.93 -20.97
N GLU A 363 -29.77 30.39 -22.16
CA GLU A 363 -30.08 31.11 -23.41
C GLU A 363 -31.57 31.49 -23.48
N LEU A 364 -32.45 30.58 -23.06
CA LEU A 364 -33.90 30.82 -23.01
C LEU A 364 -34.25 31.99 -22.08
N SER A 365 -33.57 32.11 -20.95
CA SER A 365 -33.75 33.19 -19.99
C SER A 365 -33.42 34.56 -20.59
N VAL A 366 -32.41 34.62 -21.47
CA VAL A 366 -32.02 35.87 -22.18
C VAL A 366 -33.09 36.27 -23.19
N LEU A 367 -33.80 35.30 -23.81
CA LEU A 367 -34.88 35.56 -24.77
C LEU A 367 -36.23 35.90 -24.10
N ALA A 368 -36.36 35.69 -22.81
CA ALA A 368 -37.63 35.85 -22.10
C ALA A 368 -38.16 37.30 -22.14
N ASP A 369 -37.31 38.29 -22.33
CA ASP A 369 -37.69 39.72 -22.40
C ASP A 369 -37.91 40.24 -23.83
N ASP A 370 -37.75 39.38 -24.87
CA ASP A 370 -37.99 39.75 -26.29
C ASP A 370 -39.43 39.36 -26.69
N TYR A 371 -40.34 40.29 -26.54
CA TYR A 371 -41.76 40.14 -26.89
C TYR A 371 -42.05 40.38 -28.41
N SER A 372 -41.03 40.57 -29.25
CA SER A 372 -41.25 40.65 -30.67
C SER A 372 -41.74 39.30 -31.22
N LYS A 373 -42.46 39.33 -32.35
CA LYS A 373 -42.95 38.11 -33.03
C LYS A 373 -41.82 37.14 -33.35
N GLU A 374 -40.61 37.65 -33.65
CA GLU A 374 -39.43 36.85 -33.93
C GLU A 374 -38.82 36.32 -32.62
N GLY A 375 -38.76 37.12 -31.56
CA GLY A 375 -38.30 36.72 -30.22
C GLY A 375 -39.15 35.59 -29.65
N LEU A 376 -40.47 35.72 -29.71
CA LEU A 376 -41.37 34.66 -29.26
C LEU A 376 -41.19 33.36 -30.05
N LYS A 377 -41.01 33.41 -31.37
CA LYS A 377 -40.74 32.22 -32.16
C LYS A 377 -39.39 31.56 -31.79
N LYS A 378 -38.35 32.35 -31.54
CA LYS A 378 -37.05 31.83 -31.08
C LYS A 378 -37.16 31.22 -29.67
N TYR A 379 -37.90 31.88 -28.79
CA TYR A 379 -38.15 31.37 -27.43
C TYR A 379 -38.85 30.01 -27.47
N ASP A 380 -39.95 29.87 -28.23
CA ASP A 380 -40.69 28.60 -28.33
C ASP A 380 -39.79 27.48 -28.89
N ALA A 381 -39.06 27.77 -29.97
CA ALA A 381 -38.15 26.80 -30.60
C ALA A 381 -37.02 26.36 -29.62
N LEU A 382 -36.50 27.30 -28.83
CA LEU A 382 -35.46 26.98 -27.85
C LEU A 382 -36.04 26.21 -26.65
N LYS A 383 -37.26 26.54 -26.22
CA LYS A 383 -38.00 25.82 -25.17
C LYS A 383 -38.23 24.35 -25.54
N GLU A 384 -38.57 24.08 -26.80
CA GLU A 384 -38.68 22.69 -27.32
C GLU A 384 -37.35 21.95 -27.23
N LYS A 385 -36.22 22.60 -27.60
CA LYS A 385 -34.90 22.01 -27.46
C LYS A 385 -34.56 21.70 -26.01
N VAL A 386 -34.80 22.64 -25.06
CA VAL A 386 -34.60 22.42 -23.62
C VAL A 386 -35.36 21.18 -23.15
N ASN A 387 -36.65 21.11 -23.47
CA ASN A 387 -37.50 19.99 -23.07
C ASN A 387 -36.99 18.67 -23.68
N GLY A 388 -36.62 18.69 -24.97
CA GLY A 388 -36.10 17.50 -25.67
C GLY A 388 -34.83 16.95 -25.06
N GLU A 389 -33.89 17.80 -24.59
CA GLU A 389 -32.70 17.32 -23.93
C GLU A 389 -32.99 16.76 -22.52
N PHE A 390 -33.90 17.36 -21.75
CA PHE A 390 -34.37 16.79 -20.47
C PHE A 390 -35.10 15.47 -20.67
N ASP A 391 -35.91 15.33 -21.74
CA ASP A 391 -36.59 14.08 -22.06
C ASP A 391 -35.59 12.96 -22.41
N LYS A 392 -34.44 13.28 -23.03
CA LYS A 392 -33.37 12.32 -23.29
C LYS A 392 -32.60 11.96 -22.02
N ALA A 393 -32.41 12.89 -21.08
CA ALA A 393 -31.74 12.65 -19.80
C ALA A 393 -32.54 11.72 -18.88
N LEU A 394 -33.88 11.90 -18.85
CA LEU A 394 -34.79 11.27 -17.87
C LEU A 394 -34.62 9.73 -17.80
N PRO A 395 -34.67 8.96 -18.90
CA PRO A 395 -34.57 7.49 -18.81
C PRO A 395 -33.23 7.00 -18.23
N TYR A 396 -32.15 7.74 -18.39
CA TYR A 396 -30.86 7.40 -17.80
C TYR A 396 -30.86 7.61 -16.28
N PHE A 397 -31.42 8.73 -15.80
CA PHE A 397 -31.57 8.93 -14.36
C PHE A 397 -32.55 7.94 -13.72
N GLN A 398 -33.63 7.56 -14.42
CA GLN A 398 -34.50 6.49 -13.96
C GLN A 398 -33.76 5.16 -13.85
N LYS A 399 -32.92 4.84 -14.84
CA LYS A 399 -32.09 3.62 -14.80
C LYS A 399 -31.02 3.69 -13.71
N ALA A 400 -30.39 4.84 -13.49
CA ALA A 400 -29.42 5.04 -12.42
C ALA A 400 -30.07 4.84 -11.04
N GLU A 401 -31.28 5.38 -10.82
CA GLU A 401 -32.04 5.21 -9.58
C GLU A 401 -32.45 3.74 -9.34
N LYS A 402 -32.70 2.97 -10.40
CA LYS A 402 -32.94 1.52 -10.26
C LYS A 402 -31.73 0.78 -9.71
N VAL A 403 -30.54 1.18 -10.08
CA VAL A 403 -29.28 0.55 -9.63
C VAL A 403 -28.91 1.03 -8.23
N ASP A 404 -28.97 2.35 -7.98
CA ASP A 404 -28.73 2.94 -6.66
C ASP A 404 -29.84 3.93 -6.30
N PRO A 405 -30.84 3.50 -5.48
CA PRO A 405 -31.96 4.34 -5.07
C PRO A 405 -31.59 5.43 -4.04
N ASN A 406 -30.32 5.51 -3.65
CA ASN A 406 -29.80 6.47 -2.69
C ASN A 406 -28.72 7.40 -3.26
N ASP A 407 -28.41 7.32 -4.56
CA ASP A 407 -27.51 8.28 -5.21
C ASP A 407 -28.14 9.67 -5.24
N LEU A 408 -27.60 10.58 -4.42
CA LEU A 408 -28.14 11.93 -4.24
C LEU A 408 -28.19 12.72 -5.54
N ASN A 409 -27.20 12.60 -6.39
CA ASN A 409 -27.12 13.35 -7.64
C ASN A 409 -28.24 12.92 -8.61
N THR A 410 -28.46 11.62 -8.71
CA THR A 410 -29.58 11.05 -9.50
C THR A 410 -30.95 11.53 -8.96
N LEU A 411 -31.14 11.45 -7.64
CA LEU A 411 -32.40 11.87 -7.03
C LEU A 411 -32.68 13.39 -7.21
N ILE A 412 -31.63 14.22 -7.13
CA ILE A 412 -31.71 15.66 -7.37
C ILE A 412 -32.10 15.92 -8.82
N ALA A 413 -31.43 15.27 -9.78
CA ALA A 413 -31.74 15.43 -11.20
C ALA A 413 -33.18 15.02 -11.52
N LEU A 414 -33.64 13.88 -11.02
CA LEU A 414 -35.03 13.42 -11.19
C LEU A 414 -36.05 14.44 -10.60
N LYS A 415 -35.81 14.89 -9.38
CA LYS A 415 -36.66 15.92 -8.74
C LYS A 415 -36.79 17.15 -9.64
N GLU A 416 -35.70 17.66 -10.18
CA GLU A 416 -35.70 18.88 -10.99
C GLU A 416 -36.32 18.65 -12.36
N ILE A 417 -36.07 17.54 -13.02
CA ILE A 417 -36.70 17.22 -14.31
C ILE A 417 -38.22 17.12 -14.15
N TYR A 418 -38.72 16.43 -13.11
CA TYR A 418 -40.16 16.32 -12.87
C TYR A 418 -40.77 17.65 -12.49
N ALA A 419 -40.11 18.52 -11.73
CA ALA A 419 -40.56 19.88 -11.46
C ALA A 419 -40.73 20.70 -12.76
N ARG A 420 -39.75 20.62 -13.69
CA ARG A 420 -39.81 21.29 -15.01
C ARG A 420 -40.92 20.75 -15.90
N LYS A 421 -41.22 19.47 -15.80
CA LYS A 421 -42.36 18.83 -16.51
C LYS A 421 -43.71 19.14 -15.86
N ASN A 422 -43.75 19.97 -14.79
CA ASN A 422 -44.88 20.29 -13.98
C ASN A 422 -45.53 19.06 -13.31
N ASP A 423 -44.76 17.98 -13.13
CA ASP A 423 -45.14 16.81 -12.36
C ASP A 423 -44.72 17.01 -10.90
N LEU A 424 -45.53 17.78 -10.17
CA LEU A 424 -45.21 18.16 -8.80
C LEU A 424 -45.33 16.98 -7.83
N GLU A 425 -46.09 15.95 -8.16
CA GLU A 425 -46.22 14.75 -7.35
C GLU A 425 -44.91 13.97 -7.34
N LEU A 426 -44.36 13.65 -8.52
CA LEU A 426 -43.08 12.98 -8.63
C LEU A 426 -41.93 13.85 -8.12
N SER A 427 -41.94 15.15 -8.39
CA SER A 427 -40.93 16.06 -7.84
C SER A 427 -40.89 16.02 -6.29
N ASN A 428 -42.06 16.01 -5.63
CA ASN A 428 -42.15 15.89 -4.17
C ASN A 428 -41.74 14.51 -3.68
N GLU A 429 -42.07 13.43 -4.39
CA GLU A 429 -41.59 12.08 -4.03
C GLU A 429 -40.06 12.04 -4.03
N PHE A 430 -39.40 12.56 -5.10
CA PHE A 430 -37.93 12.58 -5.15
C PHE A 430 -37.32 13.52 -4.12
N LYS A 431 -38.00 14.61 -3.72
CA LYS A 431 -37.57 15.41 -2.56
C LYS A 431 -37.58 14.57 -1.27
N ASN A 432 -38.61 13.81 -1.00
CA ASN A 432 -38.70 12.94 0.18
C ASN A 432 -37.64 11.84 0.13
N ARG A 433 -37.33 11.29 -1.05
CA ARG A 433 -36.28 10.30 -1.25
C ARG A 433 -34.89 10.87 -1.00
N ILE A 434 -34.61 12.12 -1.37
CA ILE A 434 -33.37 12.83 -1.04
C ILE A 434 -33.24 12.96 0.48
N GLU A 435 -34.27 13.37 1.19
CA GLU A 435 -34.28 13.52 2.64
C GLU A 435 -33.97 12.17 3.33
N ARG A 436 -34.57 11.06 2.85
CA ARG A 436 -34.28 9.70 3.33
C ARG A 436 -32.85 9.30 3.00
N ALA A 437 -32.37 9.51 1.78
CA ALA A 437 -31.00 9.17 1.38
C ALA A 437 -29.91 9.91 2.18
N GLN A 438 -30.23 11.06 2.78
CA GLN A 438 -29.36 11.84 3.66
C GLN A 438 -29.45 11.43 5.13
N SER A 439 -30.46 10.65 5.52
CA SER A 439 -30.68 10.16 6.88
C SER A 439 -30.18 8.70 7.04
N ASP A 440 -30.31 8.16 8.26
CA ASP A 440 -30.08 6.73 8.53
C ASP A 440 -31.18 5.83 7.93
N ASP A 441 -32.36 6.41 7.62
CA ASP A 441 -33.51 5.70 7.03
C ASP A 441 -33.45 5.75 5.49
N LYS A 442 -32.49 5.02 4.92
CA LYS A 442 -32.26 4.96 3.47
C LYS A 442 -33.49 4.48 2.70
N ASN A 443 -33.57 4.87 1.42
CA ASN A 443 -34.59 4.32 0.52
C ASN A 443 -34.39 2.80 0.38
N PRO A 444 -35.38 1.97 0.76
CA PRO A 444 -35.18 0.51 0.79
C PRO A 444 -35.20 -0.10 -0.62
N THR A 445 -35.83 0.56 -1.58
CA THR A 445 -35.98 0.09 -2.97
C THR A 445 -36.03 1.26 -3.94
N SER A 446 -35.75 0.96 -5.22
CA SER A 446 -36.00 1.90 -6.31
C SER A 446 -37.45 2.31 -6.41
N TYR A 447 -37.70 3.52 -6.87
CA TYR A 447 -39.05 4.00 -7.24
C TYR A 447 -39.52 3.37 -8.55
N PHE A 448 -38.62 3.23 -9.51
CA PHE A 448 -38.91 2.63 -10.81
C PHE A 448 -38.81 1.10 -10.73
N LYS A 449 -39.83 0.41 -11.24
CA LYS A 449 -39.88 -1.08 -11.27
C LYS A 449 -39.15 -1.63 -12.49
#